data_5e18c64c79cbfdb20c0a036273273c57
#
_entry.id   5e18c64c79cbfdb20c0a036273273c57
#
_cell.length_a   1.000
_cell.length_b   1.000
_cell.length_c   1.000
_cell.angle_alpha   90.00
_cell.angle_beta   90.00
_cell.angle_gamma   90.00
#
_symmetry.space_group_name_H-M   'P 1'
#
loop_
_entity.id
_entity.type
_entity.pdbx_description
1 polymer ?
#
loop_
_entity_poly.entity_id
_entity_poly.type
_entity_poly.pdbx_seq_one_letter_code
_entity_poly.pdbx_strand_id
1 'polypeptide(L)'
;TLEENALNMVLGSSVAQKGRLLIYQSRDLQNWKYLSHVEKDNFGWMWECPDYFEADGKGITVFSPMAFLNDGKAYDSAAICLFSTFDETVGTMRLADDVQFLDYGLDLYAPQSTTDEDGNRVVIAWMRMPQAVDGKWNGMMCIPRVVSVKHDRIYFRPHPHIQNAFTKEISSPEQAGKSGYLVKTSLKNGECIS
;
A
#
# COMPACT_ATOMS: atom_id res chain seq x y z
N THR A 1 -2.32 12.50 -27.88
CA THR A 1 -1.27 11.48 -27.83
C THR A 1 -0.28 11.85 -26.74
N LEU A 2 -0.03 10.93 -25.81
CA LEU A 2 1.05 11.08 -24.85
C LEU A 2 2.37 11.01 -25.60
N GLU A 3 3.32 11.79 -25.16
CA GLU A 3 4.59 11.98 -25.86
C GLU A 3 5.59 10.88 -25.39
N GLU A 4 6.34 10.28 -26.31
CA GLU A 4 7.41 9.34 -25.99
C GLU A 4 8.39 9.92 -24.95
N ASN A 5 8.76 9.12 -23.94
CA ASN A 5 9.67 9.47 -22.82
C ASN A 5 9.14 10.52 -21.83
N ALA A 6 7.84 10.70 -21.71
CA ALA A 6 7.27 11.53 -20.66
C ALA A 6 7.11 10.73 -19.35
N LEU A 7 7.27 11.43 -18.23
CA LEU A 7 7.04 10.88 -16.88
C LEU A 7 5.61 11.20 -16.44
N ASN A 8 4.95 10.21 -15.86
CA ASN A 8 3.62 10.38 -15.29
C ASN A 8 3.70 10.48 -13.76
N MET A 9 2.88 11.35 -13.17
CA MET A 9 2.78 11.52 -11.73
C MET A 9 1.33 11.31 -11.30
N VAL A 10 1.14 10.55 -10.23
CA VAL A 10 -0.13 10.38 -9.53
C VAL A 10 -0.10 11.20 -8.26
N LEU A 11 -1.09 12.07 -8.07
CA LEU A 11 -1.19 12.97 -6.93
C LEU A 11 -2.54 12.82 -6.23
N GLY A 12 -2.53 12.65 -4.92
CA GLY A 12 -3.75 12.64 -4.10
C GLY A 12 -4.34 14.04 -3.94
N SER A 13 -5.66 14.12 -3.95
CA SER A 13 -6.38 15.39 -3.90
C SER A 13 -7.78 15.24 -3.32
N SER A 14 -8.40 16.37 -3.04
CA SER A 14 -9.80 16.48 -2.61
C SER A 14 -10.49 17.64 -3.32
N VAL A 15 -11.67 17.38 -3.85
CA VAL A 15 -12.51 18.45 -4.42
C VAL A 15 -13.95 18.25 -3.93
N ALA A 16 -14.56 19.28 -3.36
CA ALA A 16 -15.93 19.24 -2.84
C ALA A 16 -16.17 18.05 -1.89
N GLN A 17 -15.25 17.80 -0.95
CA GLN A 17 -15.31 16.69 0.01
C GLN A 17 -15.30 15.31 -0.64
N LYS A 18 -14.76 15.17 -1.84
CA LYS A 18 -14.58 13.90 -2.53
C LYS A 18 -13.11 13.71 -2.88
N GLY A 19 -12.54 12.62 -2.37
CA GLY A 19 -11.16 12.24 -2.65
C GLY A 19 -10.99 11.80 -4.10
N ARG A 20 -9.80 12.08 -4.65
CA ARG A 20 -9.45 11.68 -6.03
C ARG A 20 -7.95 11.58 -6.23
N LEU A 21 -7.56 10.88 -7.28
CA LEU A 21 -6.21 10.92 -7.81
C LEU A 21 -6.19 11.84 -9.04
N LEU A 22 -5.21 12.72 -9.11
CA LEU A 22 -4.91 13.53 -10.27
C LEU A 22 -3.73 12.91 -11.01
N ILE A 23 -3.80 12.93 -12.34
CA ILE A 23 -2.73 12.40 -13.19
C ILE A 23 -2.13 13.55 -13.96
N TYR A 24 -0.82 13.70 -13.84
CA TYR A 24 -0.02 14.70 -14.52
C TYR A 24 1.07 14.04 -15.34
N GLN A 25 1.55 14.75 -16.33
CA GLN A 25 2.66 14.34 -17.19
C GLN A 25 3.68 15.46 -17.33
N SER A 26 4.96 15.10 -17.37
CA SER A 26 6.07 16.02 -17.62
C SER A 26 7.16 15.35 -18.44
N ARG A 27 7.92 16.15 -19.20
CA ARG A 27 9.15 15.74 -19.89
C ARG A 27 10.43 16.20 -19.17
N ASP A 28 10.30 17.23 -18.36
CA ASP A 28 11.45 17.95 -17.78
C ASP A 28 11.40 18.01 -16.24
N LEU A 29 10.39 17.39 -15.61
CA LEU A 29 10.12 17.44 -14.16
C LEU A 29 9.83 18.85 -13.61
N GLN A 30 9.79 19.86 -14.46
CA GLN A 30 9.51 21.26 -14.08
C GLN A 30 8.12 21.70 -14.54
N ASN A 31 7.76 21.34 -15.75
CA ASN A 31 6.48 21.70 -16.35
C ASN A 31 5.55 20.48 -16.36
N TRP A 32 4.48 20.54 -15.58
CA TRP A 32 3.54 19.45 -15.43
C TRP A 32 2.19 19.79 -16.10
N LYS A 33 1.76 18.94 -17.00
CA LYS A 33 0.47 19.02 -17.67
C LYS A 33 -0.52 18.11 -16.97
N TYR A 34 -1.65 18.67 -16.53
CA TYR A 34 -2.78 17.87 -16.06
C TYR A 34 -3.37 17.05 -17.22
N LEU A 35 -3.59 15.78 -17.00
CA LEU A 35 -4.20 14.86 -17.98
C LEU A 35 -5.62 14.49 -17.58
N SER A 36 -5.81 13.91 -16.42
CA SER A 36 -7.08 13.38 -15.97
C SER A 36 -7.13 13.24 -14.45
N HIS A 37 -8.28 12.80 -13.97
CA HIS A 37 -8.45 12.34 -12.59
C HIS A 37 -9.30 11.08 -12.54
N VAL A 38 -9.19 10.36 -11.43
CA VAL A 38 -10.08 9.27 -11.08
C VAL A 38 -10.64 9.50 -9.68
N GLU A 39 -11.90 9.19 -9.50
CA GLU A 39 -12.61 9.27 -8.23
C GLU A 39 -13.54 8.06 -8.09
N LYS A 40 -13.93 7.76 -6.86
CA LYS A 40 -14.82 6.65 -6.55
C LYS A 40 -15.73 7.03 -5.39
N ASP A 41 -16.98 6.65 -5.43
CA ASP A 41 -17.94 6.93 -4.38
C ASP A 41 -17.61 6.11 -3.12
N ASN A 42 -17.89 6.68 -1.94
CA ASN A 42 -17.62 6.08 -0.64
C ASN A 42 -16.14 5.91 -0.27
N PHE A 43 -15.23 6.46 -1.06
CA PHE A 43 -13.78 6.36 -0.82
C PHE A 43 -13.23 7.56 -0.02
N GLY A 44 -14.08 8.24 0.75
CA GLY A 44 -13.70 9.33 1.62
C GLY A 44 -13.47 10.67 0.90
N TRP A 45 -13.08 11.65 1.69
CA TRP A 45 -12.95 13.02 1.21
C TRP A 45 -11.54 13.39 0.73
N MET A 46 -10.52 12.62 1.10
CA MET A 46 -9.12 12.80 0.68
C MET A 46 -8.47 11.45 0.42
N TRP A 47 -7.63 11.37 -0.61
CA TRP A 47 -6.80 10.21 -0.90
C TRP A 47 -5.34 10.61 -0.75
N GLU A 48 -4.70 10.15 0.32
CA GLU A 48 -3.33 10.53 0.66
C GLU A 48 -2.32 9.47 0.19
N CYS A 49 -1.09 9.91 -0.05
CA CYS A 49 0.06 9.08 -0.35
C CYS A 49 -0.20 8.03 -1.45
N PRO A 50 -0.74 8.41 -2.63
CA PRO A 50 -0.96 7.45 -3.69
C PRO A 50 0.36 6.95 -4.27
N ASP A 51 0.36 5.68 -4.68
CA ASP A 51 1.40 5.06 -5.46
C ASP A 51 0.78 4.11 -6.50
N TYR A 52 1.34 4.07 -7.70
CA TYR A 52 0.96 3.15 -8.76
C TYR A 52 2.17 2.37 -9.22
N PHE A 53 2.03 1.05 -9.29
CA PHE A 53 3.08 0.16 -9.74
C PHE A 53 2.50 -1.10 -10.38
N GLU A 54 3.35 -1.85 -11.04
CA GLU A 54 3.03 -3.19 -11.55
C GLU A 54 3.72 -4.27 -10.71
N ALA A 55 2.99 -5.36 -10.47
CA ALA A 55 3.51 -6.59 -9.88
C ALA A 55 2.83 -7.78 -10.57
N ASP A 56 3.64 -8.78 -10.96
CA ASP A 56 3.19 -9.99 -11.69
C ASP A 56 2.30 -9.67 -12.90
N GLY A 57 2.63 -8.60 -13.65
CA GLY A 57 1.90 -8.15 -14.83
C GLY A 57 0.53 -7.54 -14.57
N LYS A 58 0.25 -7.16 -13.32
CA LYS A 58 -0.98 -6.47 -12.92
C LYS A 58 -0.66 -5.08 -12.37
N GLY A 59 -1.37 -4.07 -12.84
CA GLY A 59 -1.32 -2.74 -12.27
C GLY A 59 -2.03 -2.69 -10.92
N ILE A 60 -1.41 -2.05 -9.95
CA ILE A 60 -1.89 -1.90 -8.57
C ILE A 60 -1.76 -0.44 -8.18
N THR A 61 -2.84 0.10 -7.64
CA THR A 61 -2.83 1.42 -6.99
C THR A 61 -3.00 1.23 -5.49
N VAL A 62 -2.15 1.89 -4.72
CA VAL A 62 -2.26 1.97 -3.26
C VAL A 62 -2.46 3.43 -2.86
N PHE A 63 -3.25 3.68 -1.84
CA PHE A 63 -3.42 5.00 -1.24
C PHE A 63 -4.07 4.91 0.14
N SER A 64 -4.13 6.03 0.83
CA SER A 64 -4.70 6.13 2.17
C SER A 64 -5.91 7.06 2.15
N PRO A 65 -7.14 6.51 2.02
CA PRO A 65 -8.36 7.31 2.06
C PRO A 65 -8.70 7.74 3.48
N MET A 66 -9.20 8.98 3.63
CA MET A 66 -9.73 9.53 4.88
C MET A 66 -11.26 9.51 4.84
N ALA A 67 -11.88 9.04 5.94
CA ALA A 67 -13.32 8.81 6.04
C ALA A 67 -13.85 7.82 4.98
N PHE A 68 -13.23 6.66 4.92
CA PHE A 68 -13.50 5.59 3.97
C PHE A 68 -14.65 4.70 4.44
N LEU A 69 -15.58 4.39 3.54
CA LEU A 69 -16.68 3.46 3.79
C LEU A 69 -16.51 2.20 2.93
N ASN A 70 -16.42 1.04 3.57
CA ASN A 70 -16.29 -0.25 2.89
C ASN A 70 -17.22 -1.29 3.54
N ASP A 71 -18.04 -1.97 2.76
CA ASP A 71 -19.00 -2.97 3.21
C ASP A 71 -19.86 -2.51 4.40
N GLY A 72 -20.32 -1.26 4.37
CA GLY A 72 -21.12 -0.66 5.44
C GLY A 72 -20.35 -0.29 6.71
N LYS A 73 -19.04 -0.48 6.75
CA LYS A 73 -18.18 -0.07 7.86
C LYS A 73 -17.44 1.21 7.53
N ALA A 74 -17.45 2.16 8.46
CA ALA A 74 -16.72 3.41 8.36
C ALA A 74 -15.32 3.27 9.00
N TYR A 75 -14.33 3.82 8.31
CA TYR A 75 -12.95 3.90 8.75
C TYR A 75 -12.52 5.37 8.70
N ASP A 76 -11.98 5.89 9.79
CA ASP A 76 -11.45 7.27 9.81
C ASP A 76 -10.31 7.43 8.80
N SER A 77 -9.50 6.41 8.68
CA SER A 77 -8.43 6.30 7.68
C SER A 77 -8.00 4.85 7.52
N ALA A 78 -7.49 4.50 6.35
CA ALA A 78 -7.02 3.16 6.03
C ALA A 78 -5.85 3.22 5.04
N ALA A 79 -5.12 2.13 4.88
CA ALA A 79 -4.24 1.91 3.74
C ALA A 79 -4.84 0.79 2.88
N ILE A 80 -5.21 1.11 1.66
CA ILE A 80 -5.88 0.18 0.74
C ILE A 80 -5.12 0.01 -0.56
N CYS A 81 -5.40 -1.09 -1.24
CA CYS A 81 -4.93 -1.36 -2.58
C CYS A 81 -6.06 -1.90 -3.47
N LEU A 82 -5.96 -1.60 -4.75
CA LEU A 82 -6.88 -2.07 -5.78
C LEU A 82 -6.10 -2.44 -7.02
N PHE A 83 -6.58 -3.43 -7.76
CA PHE A 83 -6.14 -3.57 -9.14
C PHE A 83 -6.53 -2.34 -9.93
N SER A 84 -5.67 -1.97 -10.86
CA SER A 84 -5.88 -0.79 -11.69
C SER A 84 -5.23 -0.95 -13.05
N THR A 85 -5.69 -0.16 -13.99
CA THR A 85 -5.09 -0.06 -15.31
C THR A 85 -4.78 1.39 -15.60
N PHE A 86 -3.63 1.65 -16.20
CA PHE A 86 -3.26 2.97 -16.69
C PHE A 86 -3.17 2.92 -18.22
N ASP A 87 -3.97 3.74 -18.88
CA ASP A 87 -3.90 3.88 -20.32
C ASP A 87 -2.93 5.02 -20.66
N GLU A 88 -1.75 4.66 -21.07
CA GLU A 88 -0.68 5.59 -21.42
C GLU A 88 -1.00 6.42 -22.67
N THR A 89 -1.93 5.98 -23.52
CA THR A 89 -2.25 6.69 -24.76
C THR A 89 -3.10 7.94 -24.54
N VAL A 90 -3.90 7.93 -23.49
CA VAL A 90 -4.81 9.03 -23.12
C VAL A 90 -4.55 9.58 -21.71
N GLY A 91 -3.67 8.95 -20.93
CA GLY A 91 -3.33 9.37 -19.57
C GLY A 91 -4.47 9.20 -18.60
N THR A 92 -5.19 8.08 -18.67
CA THR A 92 -6.32 7.79 -17.79
C THR A 92 -6.08 6.54 -16.96
N MET A 93 -6.56 6.55 -15.73
CA MET A 93 -6.49 5.41 -14.81
C MET A 93 -7.90 4.90 -14.52
N ARG A 94 -8.03 3.58 -14.38
CA ARG A 94 -9.24 2.92 -13.90
C ARG A 94 -8.91 2.05 -12.70
N LEU A 95 -9.70 2.18 -11.64
CA LEU A 95 -9.60 1.35 -10.44
C LEU A 95 -10.66 0.25 -10.49
N ALA A 96 -10.29 -0.96 -10.10
CA ALA A 96 -11.23 -2.06 -9.90
C ALA A 96 -12.20 -1.75 -8.76
N ASP A 97 -13.26 -2.56 -8.62
CA ASP A 97 -14.26 -2.37 -7.57
C ASP A 97 -13.82 -3.03 -6.25
N ASP A 98 -13.14 -4.16 -6.34
CA ASP A 98 -12.69 -4.91 -5.16
C ASP A 98 -11.53 -4.21 -4.47
N VAL A 99 -11.74 -3.92 -3.19
CA VAL A 99 -10.76 -3.28 -2.30
C VAL A 99 -10.09 -4.32 -1.44
N GLN A 100 -8.77 -4.22 -1.30
CA GLN A 100 -8.03 -4.94 -0.29
C GLN A 100 -7.35 -3.96 0.68
N PHE A 101 -7.33 -4.30 1.97
CA PHE A 101 -6.47 -3.60 2.93
C PHE A 101 -5.04 -4.10 2.77
N LEU A 102 -4.07 -3.20 2.90
CA LEU A 102 -2.65 -3.59 2.97
C LEU A 102 -2.36 -4.39 4.24
N ASP A 103 -3.09 -4.07 5.30
CA ASP A 103 -2.94 -4.71 6.61
C ASP A 103 -4.26 -4.67 7.36
N TYR A 104 -4.62 -5.75 8.00
CA TYR A 104 -5.87 -5.85 8.76
C TYR A 104 -5.76 -5.35 10.20
N GLY A 105 -4.56 -4.97 10.66
CA GLY A 105 -4.33 -4.29 11.94
C GLY A 105 -4.81 -2.84 11.98
N LEU A 106 -5.14 -2.25 10.81
CA LEU A 106 -5.69 -0.89 10.62
C LEU A 106 -4.76 0.27 11.04
N ASP A 107 -3.58 -0.02 11.59
CA ASP A 107 -2.61 1.01 11.97
C ASP A 107 -1.67 1.40 10.84
N LEU A 108 -1.63 0.60 9.78
CA LEU A 108 -0.78 0.85 8.62
C LEU A 108 -1.34 2.03 7.81
N TYR A 109 -0.46 2.97 7.45
CA TYR A 109 -0.82 4.20 6.74
C TYR A 109 0.30 4.67 5.81
N ALA A 110 -0.05 5.50 4.81
CA ALA A 110 0.89 6.15 3.90
C ALA A 110 1.89 5.17 3.26
N PRO A 111 1.43 4.08 2.60
CA PRO A 111 2.31 3.14 1.93
C PRO A 111 3.01 3.79 0.74
N GLN A 112 4.27 3.41 0.53
CA GLN A 112 5.03 3.74 -0.67
C GLN A 112 5.82 2.53 -1.12
N SER A 113 6.09 2.41 -2.42
CA SER A 113 6.79 1.26 -2.96
C SER A 113 8.03 1.62 -3.77
N THR A 114 8.92 0.67 -3.88
CA THR A 114 10.09 0.73 -4.75
C THR A 114 10.39 -0.64 -5.32
N THR A 115 11.28 -0.72 -6.28
CA THR A 115 11.84 -1.99 -6.77
C THR A 115 13.20 -2.18 -6.12
N ASP A 116 13.43 -3.37 -5.53
CA ASP A 116 14.72 -3.74 -4.99
C ASP A 116 15.71 -4.20 -6.09
N GLU A 117 16.94 -4.55 -5.69
CA GLU A 117 17.99 -5.01 -6.61
C GLU A 117 17.68 -6.38 -7.26
N ASP A 118 16.82 -7.17 -6.65
CA ASP A 118 16.35 -8.46 -7.17
C ASP A 118 15.12 -8.33 -8.08
N GLY A 119 14.63 -7.11 -8.30
CA GLY A 119 13.45 -6.83 -9.11
C GLY A 119 12.11 -7.03 -8.39
N ASN A 120 12.11 -7.27 -7.09
CA ASN A 120 10.88 -7.36 -6.33
C ASN A 120 10.26 -5.99 -6.12
N ARG A 121 8.93 -5.88 -6.24
CA ARG A 121 8.20 -4.69 -5.77
C ARG A 121 8.07 -4.77 -4.25
N VAL A 122 8.64 -3.80 -3.56
CA VAL A 122 8.68 -3.75 -2.09
C VAL A 122 7.89 -2.55 -1.59
N VAL A 123 6.97 -2.77 -0.66
CA VAL A 123 6.18 -1.74 0.00
C VAL A 123 6.66 -1.56 1.43
N ILE A 124 6.76 -0.31 1.85
CA ILE A 124 6.94 0.10 3.24
C ILE A 124 5.86 1.12 3.60
N ALA A 125 5.44 1.15 4.87
CA ALA A 125 4.38 2.04 5.33
C ALA A 125 4.60 2.44 6.78
N TRP A 126 3.98 3.53 7.19
CA TRP A 126 3.97 3.98 8.56
C TRP A 126 2.96 3.17 9.39
N MET A 127 3.43 2.54 10.46
CA MET A 127 2.59 1.98 11.53
C MET A 127 2.30 3.09 12.54
N ARG A 128 1.09 3.59 12.52
CA ARG A 128 0.61 4.55 13.52
C ARG A 128 0.48 3.84 14.87
N MET A 129 0.76 4.54 15.93
CA MET A 129 0.60 4.03 17.28
C MET A 129 -0.38 4.93 18.02
N PRO A 130 -1.35 4.38 18.77
CA PRO A 130 -2.36 5.19 19.48
C PRO A 130 -1.75 6.05 20.59
N GLN A 131 -0.59 5.63 21.10
CA GLN A 131 0.11 6.33 22.18
C GLN A 131 1.61 6.31 21.95
N ALA A 132 2.28 7.38 22.39
CA ALA A 132 3.73 7.44 22.38
C ALA A 132 4.34 6.43 23.36
N VAL A 133 5.43 5.77 22.95
CA VAL A 133 6.19 4.88 23.83
C VAL A 133 7.00 5.71 24.80
N ASP A 134 6.77 5.50 26.10
CA ASP A 134 7.40 6.24 27.20
C ASP A 134 7.29 7.77 27.06
N GLY A 135 6.27 8.26 26.35
CA GLY A 135 6.12 9.68 26.05
C GLY A 135 7.19 10.29 25.16
N LYS A 136 8.03 9.47 24.51
CA LYS A 136 9.22 9.93 23.77
C LYS A 136 9.09 9.86 22.25
N TRP A 137 8.49 8.80 21.74
CA TRP A 137 8.34 8.61 20.30
C TRP A 137 7.02 7.91 19.95
N ASN A 138 6.56 8.13 18.74
CA ASN A 138 5.30 7.58 18.25
C ASN A 138 5.44 7.15 16.78
N GLY A 139 4.86 6.00 16.46
CA GLY A 139 4.90 5.41 15.13
C GLY A 139 6.22 4.74 14.80
N MET A 140 6.17 3.81 13.87
CA MET A 140 7.34 3.11 13.33
C MET A 140 7.09 2.76 11.86
N MET A 141 8.14 2.42 11.16
CA MET A 141 8.00 1.83 9.83
C MET A 141 7.64 0.36 9.96
N CYS A 142 6.74 -0.12 9.11
CA CYS A 142 6.48 -1.55 9.03
C CYS A 142 7.68 -2.30 8.45
N ILE A 143 7.71 -3.62 8.65
CA ILE A 143 8.67 -4.49 7.97
C ILE A 143 8.45 -4.36 6.46
N PRO A 144 9.52 -4.16 5.64
CA PRO A 144 9.43 -4.18 4.19
C PRO A 144 8.76 -5.46 3.68
N ARG A 145 7.78 -5.29 2.80
CA ARG A 145 6.96 -6.40 2.28
C ARG A 145 7.07 -6.48 0.77
N VAL A 146 7.41 -7.66 0.27
CA VAL A 146 7.35 -7.96 -1.16
C VAL A 146 5.89 -8.12 -1.57
N VAL A 147 5.53 -7.43 -2.66
CA VAL A 147 4.21 -7.52 -3.28
C VAL A 147 4.20 -8.66 -4.30
N SER A 148 3.16 -9.43 -4.31
CA SER A 148 2.92 -10.45 -5.33
C SER A 148 1.42 -10.59 -5.62
N VAL A 149 1.09 -11.04 -6.82
CA VAL A 149 -0.29 -11.30 -7.22
C VAL A 149 -0.47 -12.80 -7.44
N LYS A 150 -1.52 -13.35 -6.87
CA LYS A 150 -1.87 -14.77 -7.03
C LYS A 150 -3.38 -14.94 -6.96
N HIS A 151 -3.97 -15.65 -7.95
CA HIS A 151 -5.42 -15.90 -8.02
C HIS A 151 -6.25 -14.62 -7.83
N ASP A 152 -5.92 -13.57 -8.56
CA ASP A 152 -6.57 -12.25 -8.51
C ASP A 152 -6.61 -11.61 -7.11
N ARG A 153 -5.62 -11.89 -6.27
CA ARG A 153 -5.40 -11.24 -4.97
C ARG A 153 -3.99 -10.71 -4.85
N ILE A 154 -3.85 -9.60 -4.15
CA ILE A 154 -2.58 -8.93 -3.86
C ILE A 154 -2.11 -9.43 -2.49
N TYR A 155 -0.85 -9.87 -2.43
CA TYR A 155 -0.22 -10.39 -1.21
C TYR A 155 0.97 -9.54 -0.83
N PHE A 156 1.13 -9.29 0.47
CA PHE A 156 2.22 -8.56 1.08
C PHE A 156 2.94 -9.48 2.06
N ARG A 157 4.16 -9.90 1.72
CA ARG A 157 4.94 -10.84 2.53
C ARG A 157 6.21 -10.18 3.05
N PRO A 158 6.67 -10.49 4.27
CA PRO A 158 7.97 -10.01 4.73
C PRO A 158 9.05 -10.28 3.69
N HIS A 159 9.93 -9.31 3.49
CA HIS A 159 11.03 -9.44 2.53
C HIS A 159 11.90 -10.67 2.85
N PRO A 160 12.36 -11.46 1.84
CA PRO A 160 13.14 -12.67 2.07
C PRO A 160 14.40 -12.44 2.92
N HIS A 161 15.10 -11.34 2.75
CA HIS A 161 16.28 -11.00 3.57
C HIS A 161 15.95 -10.88 5.05
N ILE A 162 14.75 -10.38 5.40
CA ILE A 162 14.30 -10.32 6.80
C ILE A 162 14.01 -11.74 7.30
N GLN A 163 13.30 -12.56 6.52
CA GLN A 163 13.02 -13.94 6.91
C GLN A 163 14.31 -14.76 7.13
N ASN A 164 15.30 -14.56 6.27
CA ASN A 164 16.58 -15.25 6.32
C ASN A 164 17.46 -14.79 7.49
N ALA A 165 17.19 -13.63 8.09
CA ALA A 165 17.87 -13.19 9.31
C ALA A 165 17.47 -13.99 10.55
N PHE A 166 16.33 -14.69 10.51
CA PHE A 166 15.87 -15.58 11.58
C PHE A 166 16.47 -16.99 11.35
N THR A 167 17.61 -17.25 11.96
CA THR A 167 18.43 -18.46 11.70
C THR A 167 18.27 -19.56 12.74
N LYS A 168 17.63 -19.26 13.87
CA LYS A 168 17.46 -20.20 14.99
C LYS A 168 16.00 -20.49 15.23
N GLU A 169 15.63 -21.75 15.18
CA GLU A 169 14.31 -22.21 15.63
C GLU A 169 14.25 -22.25 17.16
N ILE A 170 13.14 -21.79 17.72
CA ILE A 170 12.84 -21.82 19.15
C ILE A 170 11.49 -22.50 19.37
N SER A 171 11.32 -23.17 20.49
CA SER A 171 10.08 -23.89 20.83
C SER A 171 9.02 -23.01 21.48
N SER A 172 9.42 -21.84 22.05
CA SER A 172 8.48 -20.87 22.61
C SER A 172 9.04 -19.44 22.53
N PRO A 173 8.17 -18.40 22.53
CA PRO A 173 8.59 -17.01 22.49
C PRO A 173 9.50 -16.58 23.65
N GLU A 174 9.35 -17.19 24.83
CA GLU A 174 10.18 -16.89 26.00
C GLU A 174 11.66 -17.17 25.75
N GLN A 175 11.99 -18.10 24.85
CA GLN A 175 13.36 -18.40 24.44
C GLN A 175 14.02 -17.30 23.60
N ALA A 176 13.24 -16.39 23.05
CA ALA A 176 13.78 -15.25 22.27
C ALA A 176 14.46 -14.21 23.18
N GLY A 177 14.12 -14.17 24.46
CA GLY A 177 14.64 -13.17 25.38
C GLY A 177 14.29 -11.75 24.92
N LYS A 178 15.33 -10.90 24.72
CA LYS A 178 15.16 -9.54 24.19
C LYS A 178 15.25 -9.45 22.66
N SER A 179 15.50 -10.56 21.99
CA SER A 179 15.56 -10.63 20.52
C SER A 179 14.16 -10.78 19.94
N GLY A 180 13.97 -10.30 18.71
CA GLY A 180 12.74 -10.56 17.96
C GLY A 180 12.64 -12.02 17.53
N TYR A 181 11.43 -12.47 17.23
CA TYR A 181 11.17 -13.79 16.65
C TYR A 181 10.15 -13.71 15.53
N LEU A 182 10.17 -14.68 14.65
CA LEU A 182 9.22 -14.83 13.54
C LEU A 182 8.46 -16.14 13.72
N VAL A 183 7.13 -16.05 13.74
CA VAL A 183 6.24 -17.21 13.73
C VAL A 183 5.91 -17.57 12.28
N LYS A 184 6.20 -18.81 11.88
CA LYS A 184 5.75 -19.38 10.62
C LYS A 184 4.78 -20.51 10.90
N THR A 185 3.55 -20.38 10.46
CA THR A 185 2.54 -21.41 10.61
C THR A 185 1.57 -21.41 9.43
N SER A 186 0.88 -22.53 9.26
CA SER A 186 -0.22 -22.65 8.33
C SER A 186 -1.52 -22.72 9.11
N LEU A 187 -2.45 -21.84 8.78
CA LEU A 187 -3.79 -21.84 9.37
C LEU A 187 -4.78 -22.51 8.42
N LYS A 188 -5.69 -23.30 8.96
CA LYS A 188 -6.88 -23.77 8.24
C LYS A 188 -7.95 -22.69 8.26
N ASN A 189 -8.94 -22.84 7.39
CA ASN A 189 -10.06 -21.90 7.37
C ASN A 189 -10.78 -21.89 8.73
N GLY A 190 -10.92 -20.70 9.32
CA GLY A 190 -11.52 -20.50 10.64
C GLY A 190 -10.56 -20.57 11.83
N GLU A 191 -9.29 -20.88 11.62
CA GLU A 191 -8.25 -20.80 12.66
C GLU A 191 -7.61 -19.41 12.72
N CYS A 192 -7.19 -18.99 13.91
CA CYS A 192 -6.41 -17.78 14.13
C CYS A 192 -5.28 -18.03 15.12
N ILE A 193 -4.25 -17.19 15.07
CA ILE A 193 -3.21 -17.10 16.10
C ILE A 193 -3.65 -16.02 17.09
N SER A 194 -3.77 -16.36 18.34
CA SER A 194 -4.07 -15.44 19.44
C SER A 194 -2.83 -15.12 20.24
#